data_9f72ea478282768c2e97185e0543338a
#
_entry.id   9f72ea478282768c2e97185e0543338a
#
_cell.length_a   1.000
_cell.length_b   1.000
_cell.length_c   1.000
_cell.angle_alpha   90.00
_cell.angle_beta   90.00
_cell.angle_gamma   90.00
#
_symmetry.space_group_name_H-M   'P 1'
#
loop_
_entity.id
_entity.type
_entity.pdbx_description
1 polymer ?
#
loop_
_entity_poly.entity_id
_entity_poly.type
_entity_poly.pdbx_seq_one_letter_code
_entity_poly.pdbx_strand_id
1 'polypeptide(L)'
;MCSSDLTGRVEQAAVDLPDAAEPESIAHLRAVLNACLDGHKLADAAATVSGLADRIPVHERPNAGAVFSVLLDSLAERHEERLVFAGTANLAAPDFGKGLRDVLEALEEQVVLMRLLGEAASPSALTVRIGAETGIQGTSVVSAAYGAGGQAVAKLGVLGPTRMDYPGTMGAVRAVARYVGQILGES
;
A
#
# COMPACT_ATOMS: atom_id res chain seq x y z
N MET A 1 10.07 3.99 20.79
CA MET A 1 8.70 4.39 20.50
C MET A 1 8.11 3.38 19.54
N CYS A 2 7.06 2.68 19.92
CA CYS A 2 6.41 1.71 19.05
C CYS A 2 5.39 2.45 18.20
N SER A 3 5.67 2.60 16.91
CA SER A 3 4.62 2.87 15.94
C SER A 3 4.04 1.52 15.56
N SER A 4 2.88 1.16 16.12
CA SER A 4 2.12 0.03 15.63
C SER A 4 1.38 0.48 14.38
N ASP A 5 1.74 -0.07 13.23
CA ASP A 5 0.85 -0.10 12.09
C ASP A 5 -0.35 -1.01 12.42
N LEU A 6 -1.36 -1.05 11.57
CA LEU A 6 -2.54 -1.93 11.74
C LEU A 6 -2.18 -3.43 11.84
N THR A 7 -0.93 -3.80 11.63
CA THR A 7 -0.39 -5.15 11.75
C THR A 7 0.32 -5.39 13.08
N GLY A 8 0.47 -4.37 13.93
CA GLY A 8 1.18 -4.46 15.21
C GLY A 8 2.69 -4.74 15.06
N ARG A 9 3.25 -4.54 13.88
CA ARG A 9 4.64 -4.83 13.59
C ARG A 9 5.54 -3.72 14.15
N VAL A 10 6.55 -4.13 14.93
CA VAL A 10 7.58 -3.24 15.46
C VAL A 10 8.86 -3.52 14.68
N GLU A 11 9.45 -2.48 14.12
CA GLU A 11 10.75 -2.55 13.48
C GLU A 11 11.78 -1.75 14.28
N GLN A 12 13.00 -2.25 14.29
CA GLN A 12 14.13 -1.59 14.91
C GLN A 12 15.25 -1.49 13.88
N ALA A 13 15.77 -0.28 13.71
CA ALA A 13 16.93 -0.02 12.89
C ALA A 13 18.05 0.59 13.77
N ALA A 14 19.28 0.15 13.56
CA ALA A 14 20.43 0.78 14.14
C ALA A 14 20.84 1.98 13.28
N VAL A 15 21.20 3.08 13.93
CA VAL A 15 21.67 4.29 13.26
C VAL A 15 23.06 4.62 13.79
N ASP A 16 24.03 4.66 12.89
CA ASP A 16 25.37 5.15 13.20
C ASP A 16 25.36 6.68 13.16
N LEU A 17 25.59 7.30 14.32
CA LEU A 17 25.61 8.75 14.43
C LEU A 17 27.00 9.28 14.09
N PRO A 18 27.13 10.29 13.19
CA PRO A 18 28.41 10.84 12.80
C PRO A 18 29.11 11.60 13.92
N ASP A 19 28.35 12.21 14.84
CA ASP A 19 28.85 12.95 15.97
C ASP A 19 28.44 12.30 17.30
N ALA A 20 29.22 12.49 18.34
CA ALA A 20 28.85 12.07 19.70
C ALA A 20 27.57 12.78 20.12
N ALA A 21 26.52 11.99 20.34
CA ALA A 21 25.21 12.52 20.67
C ALA A 21 25.03 12.66 22.18
N GLU A 22 24.79 13.89 22.62
CA GLU A 22 24.39 14.14 24.00
C GLU A 22 22.99 13.57 24.25
N PRO A 23 22.73 13.00 25.44
CA PRO A 23 21.42 12.43 25.76
C PRO A 23 20.25 13.41 25.57
N GLU A 24 20.49 14.69 25.80
CA GLU A 24 19.50 15.77 25.62
C GLU A 24 19.14 15.98 24.15
N SER A 25 20.15 15.96 23.26
CA SER A 25 19.93 16.07 21.81
C SER A 25 19.13 14.89 21.26
N ILE A 26 19.41 13.67 21.73
CA ILE A 26 18.63 12.48 21.37
C ILE A 26 17.18 12.61 21.86
N ALA A 27 16.99 13.05 23.09
CA ALA A 27 15.65 13.26 23.65
C ALA A 27 14.88 14.34 22.89
N HIS A 28 15.53 15.43 22.51
CA HIS A 28 14.95 16.50 21.69
C HIS A 28 14.53 15.98 20.31
N LEU A 29 15.43 15.31 19.57
CA LEU A 29 15.14 14.74 18.26
C LEU A 29 13.98 13.75 18.32
N ARG A 30 13.95 12.92 19.35
CA ARG A 30 12.85 11.98 19.59
C ARG A 30 11.53 12.70 19.82
N ALA A 31 11.53 13.77 20.61
CA ALA A 31 10.32 14.56 20.88
C ALA A 31 9.78 15.23 19.60
N VAL A 32 10.68 15.79 18.78
CA VAL A 32 10.34 16.41 17.49
C VAL A 32 9.74 15.40 16.53
N LEU A 33 10.38 14.24 16.37
CA LEU A 33 9.87 13.17 15.50
C LEU A 33 8.50 12.69 15.97
N ASN A 34 8.33 12.47 17.26
CA ASN A 34 7.06 12.03 17.83
C ASN A 34 5.94 13.04 17.59
N ALA A 35 6.20 14.30 17.89
CA ALA A 35 5.21 15.35 17.71
C ALA A 35 4.79 15.55 16.25
N CYS A 36 5.69 15.25 15.31
CA CYS A 36 5.42 15.41 13.88
C CYS A 36 4.85 14.16 13.21
N LEU A 37 5.11 12.98 13.74
CA LEU A 37 4.67 11.72 13.13
C LEU A 37 3.49 11.07 13.84
N ASP A 38 3.21 11.46 15.07
CA ASP A 38 2.09 10.91 15.82
C ASP A 38 0.75 11.23 15.13
N GLY A 39 -0.05 10.19 14.89
CA GLY A 39 -1.32 10.30 14.19
C GLY A 39 -1.23 10.49 12.66
N HIS A 40 -0.03 10.61 12.09
CA HIS A 40 0.15 10.72 10.65
C HIS A 40 0.25 9.32 10.00
N LYS A 41 -0.16 9.27 8.73
CA LYS A 41 -0.04 8.04 7.95
C LYS A 41 1.39 7.83 7.49
N LEU A 42 1.74 6.55 7.33
CA LEU A 42 3.05 6.17 6.81
C LEU A 42 3.34 6.81 5.44
N ALA A 43 2.34 6.91 4.57
CA ALA A 43 2.48 7.55 3.25
C ALA A 43 2.85 9.04 3.33
N ASP A 44 2.35 9.74 4.35
CA ASP A 44 2.60 11.17 4.54
C ASP A 44 3.86 11.41 5.40
N ALA A 45 4.31 10.39 6.14
CA ALA A 45 5.44 10.46 7.06
C ALA A 45 6.75 10.85 6.34
N ALA A 46 6.99 10.32 5.15
CA ALA A 46 8.19 10.63 4.36
C ALA A 46 8.26 12.13 4.00
N ALA A 47 7.15 12.72 3.56
CA ALA A 47 7.08 14.16 3.26
C ALA A 47 7.25 15.01 4.53
N THR A 48 6.66 14.56 5.65
CA THR A 48 6.77 15.23 6.94
C THR A 48 8.22 15.22 7.44
N VAL A 49 8.90 14.07 7.39
CA VAL A 49 10.31 13.92 7.82
C VAL A 49 11.24 14.79 6.96
N SER A 50 11.01 14.84 5.64
CA SER A 50 11.80 15.69 4.74
C SER A 50 11.71 17.17 5.10
N GLY A 51 10.57 17.63 5.60
CA GLY A 51 10.37 19.01 6.04
C GLY A 51 10.91 19.34 7.43
N LEU A 52 11.36 18.35 8.20
CA LEU A 52 11.86 18.55 9.56
C LEU A 52 13.30 19.07 9.61
N ALA A 53 14.09 18.87 8.56
CA ALA A 53 15.51 19.24 8.53
C ALA A 53 15.73 20.73 8.88
N ASP A 54 14.83 21.62 8.46
CA ASP A 54 14.91 23.04 8.71
C ASP A 54 14.54 23.44 10.15
N ARG A 55 13.86 22.58 10.87
CA ARG A 55 13.44 22.82 12.27
C ARG A 55 14.48 22.37 13.31
N ILE A 56 15.49 21.63 12.86
CA ILE A 56 16.54 21.09 13.72
C ILE A 56 17.66 22.14 13.89
N PRO A 57 18.15 22.40 15.11
CA PRO A 57 19.30 23.23 15.37
C PRO A 57 20.52 22.81 14.57
N VAL A 58 21.31 23.76 14.09
CA VAL A 58 22.44 23.50 13.17
C VAL A 58 23.43 22.46 13.72
N HIS A 59 23.71 22.50 15.03
CA HIS A 59 24.63 21.58 15.66
C HIS A 59 24.10 20.14 15.81
N GLU A 60 22.78 19.94 15.72
CA GLU A 60 22.15 18.61 15.77
C GLU A 60 21.89 18.03 14.36
N ARG A 61 22.02 18.81 13.29
CA ARG A 61 21.71 18.40 11.91
C ARG A 61 22.46 17.17 11.43
N PRO A 62 23.76 16.97 11.73
CA PRO A 62 24.45 15.78 11.28
C PRO A 62 23.82 14.49 11.81
N ASN A 63 23.55 14.42 13.11
CA ASN A 63 22.92 13.27 13.75
C ASN A 63 21.44 13.11 13.31
N ALA A 64 20.71 14.21 13.22
CA ALA A 64 19.33 14.22 12.72
C ALA A 64 19.26 13.72 11.26
N GLY A 65 20.20 14.13 10.42
CA GLY A 65 20.29 13.67 9.02
C GLY A 65 20.48 12.16 8.91
N ALA A 66 21.37 11.59 9.73
CA ALA A 66 21.58 10.13 9.78
C ALA A 66 20.28 9.39 10.20
N VAL A 67 19.60 9.89 11.23
CA VAL A 67 18.30 9.31 11.67
C VAL A 67 17.23 9.45 10.61
N PHE A 68 17.13 10.61 9.94
CA PHE A 68 16.13 10.84 8.89
C PHE A 68 16.39 9.97 7.67
N SER A 69 17.64 9.76 7.27
CA SER A 69 18.00 8.87 6.16
C SER A 69 17.52 7.45 6.42
N VAL A 70 17.88 6.86 7.56
CA VAL A 70 17.46 5.50 7.92
C VAL A 70 15.93 5.40 8.03
N LEU A 71 15.27 6.43 8.57
CA LEU A 71 13.81 6.46 8.66
C LEU A 71 13.16 6.52 7.28
N LEU A 72 13.67 7.36 6.37
CA LEU A 72 13.16 7.48 5.00
C LEU A 72 13.38 6.18 4.20
N ASP A 73 14.54 5.54 4.36
CA ASP A 73 14.82 4.25 3.73
C ASP A 73 13.84 3.17 4.23
N SER A 74 13.62 3.10 5.54
CA SER A 74 12.62 2.19 6.13
C SER A 74 11.20 2.47 5.65
N LEU A 75 10.85 3.74 5.45
CA LEU A 75 9.54 4.14 4.91
C LEU A 75 9.41 3.80 3.42
N ALA A 76 10.50 3.94 2.65
CA ALA A 76 10.52 3.60 1.22
C ALA A 76 10.40 2.08 1.00
N GLU A 77 11.12 1.26 1.78
CA GLU A 77 11.02 -0.19 1.74
C GLU A 77 9.62 -0.72 2.09
N ARG A 78 8.85 0.03 2.89
CA ARG A 78 7.47 -0.30 3.25
C ARG A 78 6.45 -0.07 2.14
N HIS A 79 6.81 0.56 1.04
CA HIS A 79 5.99 0.62 -0.17
C HIS A 79 5.99 -0.70 -0.95
N GLU A 80 6.48 -1.79 -0.37
CA GLU A 80 6.23 -3.11 -0.95
C GLU A 80 4.72 -3.41 -0.91
N GLU A 81 4.08 -3.10 -2.02
CA GLU A 81 2.71 -3.47 -2.29
C GLU A 81 2.59 -5.00 -2.29
N ARG A 82 2.09 -5.54 -1.20
CA ARG A 82 1.93 -6.99 -1.07
C ARG A 82 0.69 -7.44 -1.85
N LEU A 83 0.92 -8.17 -2.90
CA LEU A 83 -0.14 -8.79 -3.68
C LEU A 83 -0.39 -10.22 -3.20
N VAL A 84 -1.66 -10.54 -2.95
CA VAL A 84 -2.12 -11.90 -2.66
C VAL A 84 -3.17 -12.26 -3.70
N PHE A 85 -2.99 -13.37 -4.37
CA PHE A 85 -3.96 -13.88 -5.34
C PHE A 85 -4.30 -15.34 -5.08
N ALA A 86 -5.51 -15.71 -5.46
CA ALA A 86 -6.04 -17.06 -5.31
C ALA A 86 -7.00 -17.39 -6.46
N GLY A 87 -7.32 -18.65 -6.65
CA GLY A 87 -8.30 -19.08 -7.64
C GLY A 87 -7.74 -19.28 -9.06
N THR A 88 -6.43 -19.39 -9.24
CA THR A 88 -5.79 -19.65 -10.54
C THR A 88 -6.32 -20.91 -11.21
N ALA A 89 -6.73 -21.90 -10.44
CA ALA A 89 -7.37 -23.11 -10.97
C ALA A 89 -8.68 -22.82 -11.74
N ASN A 90 -9.39 -21.73 -11.41
CA ASN A 90 -10.62 -21.33 -12.11
C ASN A 90 -10.33 -20.73 -13.49
N LEU A 91 -9.10 -20.30 -13.75
CA LEU A 91 -8.68 -19.79 -15.06
C LEU A 91 -8.62 -20.90 -16.13
N ALA A 92 -8.53 -22.17 -15.72
CA ALA A 92 -8.58 -23.31 -16.64
C ALA A 92 -9.99 -23.59 -17.20
N ALA A 93 -11.00 -22.80 -16.84
CA ALA A 93 -12.34 -22.92 -17.40
C ALA A 93 -12.36 -22.60 -18.91
N PRO A 94 -13.22 -23.26 -19.71
CA PRO A 94 -13.26 -23.11 -21.16
C PRO A 94 -13.48 -21.67 -21.66
N ASP A 95 -14.01 -20.81 -20.82
CA ASP A 95 -14.37 -19.43 -21.14
C ASP A 95 -13.19 -18.48 -21.36
N PHE A 96 -11.98 -18.83 -20.88
CA PHE A 96 -10.78 -18.02 -21.09
C PHE A 96 -10.13 -18.19 -22.48
N GLY A 97 -10.39 -19.30 -23.16
CA GLY A 97 -9.94 -19.55 -24.52
C GLY A 97 -8.45 -19.24 -24.77
N LYS A 98 -8.17 -18.42 -25.80
CA LYS A 98 -6.79 -18.08 -26.21
C LYS A 98 -6.08 -17.09 -25.27
N GLY A 99 -6.81 -16.40 -24.40
CA GLY A 99 -6.24 -15.39 -23.47
C GLY A 99 -5.66 -15.98 -22.17
N LEU A 100 -5.81 -17.30 -21.94
CA LEU A 100 -5.33 -17.93 -20.71
C LEU A 100 -3.81 -17.75 -20.51
N ARG A 101 -3.04 -17.88 -21.59
CA ARG A 101 -1.58 -17.75 -21.52
C ARG A 101 -1.16 -16.35 -21.12
N ASP A 102 -1.75 -15.34 -21.75
CA ASP A 102 -1.45 -13.92 -21.47
C ASP A 102 -1.82 -13.56 -20.02
N VAL A 103 -2.89 -14.17 -19.50
CA VAL A 103 -3.29 -14.01 -18.10
C VAL A 103 -2.29 -14.66 -17.15
N LEU A 104 -1.82 -15.86 -17.46
CA LEU A 104 -0.83 -16.55 -16.63
C LEU A 104 0.51 -15.81 -16.62
N GLU A 105 0.97 -15.30 -17.77
CA GLU A 105 2.16 -14.45 -17.86
C GLU A 105 1.99 -13.17 -17.03
N ALA A 106 0.81 -12.51 -17.11
CA ALA A 106 0.53 -11.32 -16.32
C ALA A 106 0.47 -11.60 -14.81
N LEU A 107 0.06 -12.81 -14.41
CA LEU A 107 0.04 -13.21 -12.99
C LEU A 107 1.45 -13.43 -12.41
N GLU A 108 2.45 -13.68 -13.24
CA GLU A 108 3.84 -13.78 -12.83
C GLU A 108 4.49 -12.40 -12.63
N GLU A 109 3.93 -11.35 -13.22
CA GLU A 109 4.44 -9.98 -13.14
C GLU A 109 3.62 -9.12 -12.16
N GLN A 110 4.13 -8.91 -10.95
CA GLN A 110 3.48 -8.12 -9.92
C GLN A 110 3.09 -6.70 -10.41
N VAL A 111 3.95 -6.05 -11.19
CA VAL A 111 3.70 -4.72 -11.75
C VAL A 111 2.49 -4.69 -12.67
N VAL A 112 2.28 -5.73 -13.47
CA VAL A 112 1.11 -5.85 -14.36
C VAL A 112 -0.15 -6.02 -13.55
N LEU A 113 -0.14 -6.87 -12.52
CA LEU A 113 -1.29 -7.06 -11.62
C LEU A 113 -1.68 -5.78 -10.87
N MET A 114 -0.69 -5.03 -10.39
CA MET A 114 -0.93 -3.74 -9.74
C MET A 114 -1.59 -2.74 -10.70
N ARG A 115 -1.13 -2.68 -11.94
CA ARG A 115 -1.75 -1.86 -12.99
C ARG A 115 -3.17 -2.30 -13.31
N LEU A 116 -3.46 -3.60 -13.31
CA LEU A 116 -4.80 -4.16 -13.53
C LEU A 116 -5.79 -3.72 -12.44
N LEU A 117 -5.37 -3.69 -11.18
CA LEU A 117 -6.18 -3.20 -10.08
C LEU A 117 -6.42 -1.68 -10.17
N GLY A 118 -5.55 -0.96 -10.90
CA GLY A 118 -5.65 0.48 -11.12
C GLY A 118 -5.34 1.33 -9.87
N GLU A 119 -5.42 2.65 -10.00
CA GLU A 119 -5.27 3.57 -8.88
C GLU A 119 -6.57 3.68 -8.08
N ALA A 120 -6.48 3.59 -6.74
CA ALA A 120 -7.64 3.74 -5.87
C ALA A 120 -7.88 5.22 -5.60
N ALA A 121 -8.93 5.77 -6.17
CA ALA A 121 -9.32 7.16 -5.92
C ALA A 121 -10.04 7.35 -4.57
N SER A 122 -10.81 6.36 -4.11
CA SER A 122 -11.56 6.40 -2.83
C SER A 122 -11.98 5.01 -2.36
N PRO A 123 -12.24 4.79 -1.05
CA PRO A 123 -12.59 3.47 -0.50
C PRO A 123 -13.87 2.85 -1.03
N SER A 124 -14.74 3.61 -1.68
CA SER A 124 -15.99 3.11 -2.24
C SER A 124 -15.98 3.03 -3.77
N ALA A 125 -14.89 3.44 -4.41
CA ALA A 125 -14.77 3.41 -5.86
C ALA A 125 -14.70 1.96 -6.36
N LEU A 126 -15.63 1.60 -7.24
CA LEU A 126 -15.61 0.33 -7.96
C LEU A 126 -15.26 0.64 -9.41
N THR A 127 -14.27 -0.06 -9.91
CA THR A 127 -13.78 0.09 -11.27
C THR A 127 -13.99 -1.21 -12.04
N VAL A 128 -14.46 -1.08 -13.27
CA VAL A 128 -14.58 -2.20 -14.22
C VAL A 128 -13.76 -1.85 -15.45
N ARG A 129 -12.88 -2.74 -15.85
CA ARG A 129 -12.09 -2.64 -17.08
C ARG A 129 -12.34 -3.86 -17.94
N ILE A 130 -12.59 -3.67 -19.21
CA ILE A 130 -13.02 -4.76 -20.11
C ILE A 130 -12.11 -4.81 -21.34
N GLY A 131 -11.61 -6.00 -21.65
CA GLY A 131 -10.85 -6.28 -22.86
C GLY A 131 -9.60 -5.40 -22.98
N ALA A 132 -9.49 -4.59 -24.02
CA ALA A 132 -8.32 -3.76 -24.31
C ALA A 132 -7.96 -2.77 -23.18
N GLU A 133 -8.93 -2.37 -22.36
CA GLU A 133 -8.70 -1.46 -21.22
C GLU A 133 -7.86 -2.11 -20.11
N THR A 134 -7.81 -3.44 -20.04
CA THR A 134 -6.97 -4.16 -19.10
C THR A 134 -5.52 -4.26 -19.56
N GLY A 135 -5.24 -4.05 -20.85
CA GLY A 135 -3.97 -4.35 -21.49
C GLY A 135 -3.78 -5.83 -21.83
N ILE A 136 -4.71 -6.71 -21.42
CA ILE A 136 -4.70 -8.15 -21.70
C ILE A 136 -5.96 -8.52 -22.45
N GLN A 137 -5.82 -8.94 -23.70
CA GLN A 137 -6.99 -9.27 -24.53
C GLN A 137 -7.80 -10.42 -23.94
N GLY A 138 -9.12 -10.34 -24.10
CA GLY A 138 -10.03 -11.37 -23.63
C GLY A 138 -10.27 -11.41 -22.12
N THR A 139 -9.72 -10.47 -21.37
CA THR A 139 -9.89 -10.38 -19.91
C THR A 139 -10.71 -9.17 -19.48
N SER A 140 -11.27 -9.26 -18.30
CA SER A 140 -11.90 -8.15 -17.60
C SER A 140 -11.52 -8.15 -16.14
N VAL A 141 -11.46 -6.98 -15.54
CA VAL A 141 -11.17 -6.80 -14.12
C VAL A 141 -12.24 -5.96 -13.48
N VAL A 142 -12.75 -6.44 -12.36
CA VAL A 142 -13.62 -5.68 -11.46
C VAL A 142 -12.86 -5.48 -10.17
N SER A 143 -12.58 -4.25 -9.78
CA SER A 143 -11.82 -3.93 -8.57
C SER A 143 -12.53 -2.90 -7.71
N ALA A 144 -12.28 -2.95 -6.42
CA ALA A 144 -12.72 -1.96 -5.45
C ALA A 144 -11.61 -1.69 -4.44
N ALA A 145 -11.51 -0.45 -4.03
CA ALA A 145 -10.67 -0.08 -2.90
C ALA A 145 -11.41 -0.36 -1.59
N TYR A 146 -10.67 -0.67 -0.55
CA TYR A 146 -11.18 -0.79 0.79
C TYR A 146 -10.24 -0.12 1.81
N GLY A 147 -10.78 0.27 2.95
CA GLY A 147 -10.03 0.93 4.01
C GLY A 147 -10.92 1.41 5.13
N ALA A 148 -10.31 2.07 6.10
CA ALA A 148 -10.96 2.63 7.28
C ALA A 148 -10.89 4.16 7.27
N GLY A 149 -11.78 4.82 8.01
CA GLY A 149 -11.74 6.27 8.19
C GLY A 149 -11.89 7.10 6.90
N GLY A 150 -12.56 6.57 5.88
CA GLY A 150 -12.77 7.27 4.61
C GLY A 150 -11.57 7.23 3.66
N GLN A 151 -10.54 6.46 3.96
CA GLN A 151 -9.34 6.34 3.13
C GLN A 151 -9.12 4.92 2.63
N ALA A 152 -8.67 4.82 1.38
CA ALA A 152 -8.29 3.55 0.79
C ALA A 152 -6.92 3.10 1.33
N VAL A 153 -6.90 1.92 1.94
CA VAL A 153 -5.68 1.28 2.45
C VAL A 153 -5.17 0.25 1.45
N ALA A 154 -6.08 -0.45 0.78
CA ALA A 154 -5.73 -1.45 -0.21
C ALA A 154 -6.86 -1.65 -1.23
N LYS A 155 -6.66 -2.57 -2.17
CA LYS A 155 -7.61 -2.92 -3.21
C LYS A 155 -7.82 -4.41 -3.25
N LEU A 156 -9.00 -4.81 -3.68
CA LEU A 156 -9.29 -6.18 -4.08
C LEU A 156 -9.96 -6.19 -5.44
N GLY A 157 -9.83 -7.28 -6.16
CA GLY A 157 -10.45 -7.41 -7.46
C GLY A 157 -10.62 -8.84 -7.89
N VAL A 158 -11.43 -9.00 -8.91
CA VAL A 158 -11.66 -10.26 -9.62
C VAL A 158 -11.23 -10.07 -11.06
N LEU A 159 -10.39 -10.96 -11.55
CA LEU A 159 -10.01 -11.07 -12.95
C LEU A 159 -10.78 -12.23 -13.56
N GLY A 160 -11.40 -12.01 -14.70
CA GLY A 160 -12.22 -12.99 -15.39
C GLY A 160 -12.24 -12.76 -16.91
N PRO A 161 -12.93 -13.63 -17.67
CA PRO A 161 -13.14 -13.45 -19.10
C PRO A 161 -14.04 -12.25 -19.38
N THR A 162 -13.97 -11.70 -20.60
CA THR A 162 -14.83 -10.59 -21.01
C THR A 162 -16.34 -10.90 -20.95
N ARG A 163 -16.70 -12.18 -20.91
CA ARG A 163 -18.08 -12.66 -20.78
C ARG A 163 -18.37 -13.16 -19.36
N MET A 164 -18.12 -12.32 -18.37
CA MET A 164 -18.45 -12.65 -16.98
C MET A 164 -19.77 -12.02 -16.55
N ASP A 165 -20.36 -12.53 -15.47
CA ASP A 165 -21.51 -11.88 -14.81
C ASP A 165 -21.03 -10.62 -14.07
N TYR A 166 -21.04 -9.48 -14.75
CA TYR A 166 -20.64 -8.20 -14.17
C TYR A 166 -21.49 -7.78 -12.97
N PRO A 167 -22.84 -7.81 -13.04
CA PRO A 167 -23.68 -7.42 -11.90
C PRO A 167 -23.38 -8.23 -10.64
N GLY A 168 -23.29 -9.56 -10.76
CA GLY A 168 -22.98 -10.45 -9.64
C GLY A 168 -21.58 -10.22 -9.13
N THR A 169 -20.59 -10.11 -10.01
CA THR A 169 -19.17 -9.86 -9.64
C THR A 169 -19.00 -8.50 -8.95
N MET A 170 -19.60 -7.43 -9.48
CA MET A 170 -19.59 -6.11 -8.87
C MET A 170 -20.21 -6.11 -7.48
N GLY A 171 -21.33 -6.82 -7.32
CA GLY A 171 -21.99 -7.02 -6.02
C GLY A 171 -21.07 -7.72 -5.02
N ALA A 172 -20.45 -8.83 -5.43
CA ALA A 172 -19.53 -9.59 -4.59
C ALA A 172 -18.27 -8.79 -4.19
N VAL A 173 -17.62 -8.16 -5.17
CA VAL A 173 -16.41 -7.33 -4.92
C VAL A 173 -16.74 -6.19 -3.94
N ARG A 174 -17.87 -5.51 -4.14
CA ARG A 174 -18.29 -4.43 -3.24
C ARG A 174 -18.61 -4.94 -1.83
N ALA A 175 -19.27 -6.08 -1.72
CA ALA A 175 -19.62 -6.68 -0.42
C ALA A 175 -18.35 -7.07 0.36
N VAL A 176 -17.38 -7.72 -0.29
CA VAL A 176 -16.12 -8.11 0.32
C VAL A 176 -15.29 -6.87 0.70
N ALA A 177 -15.18 -5.87 -0.18
CA ALA A 177 -14.46 -4.64 0.10
C ALA A 177 -15.01 -3.93 1.34
N ARG A 178 -16.34 -3.85 1.45
CA ARG A 178 -17.01 -3.27 2.63
C ARG A 178 -16.74 -4.09 3.89
N TYR A 179 -16.86 -5.39 3.82
CA TYR A 179 -16.66 -6.28 4.96
C TYR A 179 -15.23 -6.19 5.51
N VAL A 180 -14.23 -6.25 4.62
CA VAL A 180 -12.81 -6.10 5.01
C VAL A 180 -12.54 -4.70 5.57
N GLY A 181 -13.10 -3.65 4.96
CA GLY A 181 -12.97 -2.28 5.44
C GLY A 181 -13.57 -2.08 6.85
N GLN A 182 -14.67 -2.76 7.18
CA GLN A 182 -15.26 -2.73 8.52
C GLN A 182 -14.34 -3.40 9.54
N ILE A 183 -13.81 -4.59 9.25
CA ILE A 183 -12.87 -5.28 10.15
C ILE A 183 -11.63 -4.41 10.44
N LEU A 184 -11.09 -3.74 9.42
CA LEU A 184 -9.94 -2.85 9.59
C LEU A 184 -10.27 -1.57 10.36
N GLY A 185 -11.52 -1.11 10.30
CA GLY A 185 -11.96 0.08 11.04
C GLY A 185 -12.32 -0.18 12.50
N GLU A 186 -12.54 -1.43 12.88
CA GLU A 186 -12.85 -1.87 14.24
C GLU A 186 -11.59 -2.27 15.04
N SER A 187 -10.43 -2.33 14.39
CA SER A 187 -9.14 -2.69 14.98
C SER A 187 -8.35 -1.47 15.39
#